data_a273c8a34f147b212147d407cac2f396
#
_entry.id   a273c8a34f147b212147d407cac2f396
#
_cell.length_a   1.000
_cell.length_b   1.000
_cell.length_c   1.000
_cell.angle_alpha   90.00
_cell.angle_beta   90.00
_cell.angle_gamma   90.00
#
_symmetry.space_group_name_H-M   'P 1'
#
loop_
_entity.id
_entity.type
_entity.pdbx_description
1 polymer ?
#
loop_
_entity_poly.entity_id
_entity_poly.type
_entity_poly.pdbx_seq_one_letter_code
_entity_poly.pdbx_strand_id
1 'polypeptide(L)'
;MKLLIVCIVKHIEKNGKYYGYAPYVREMNLWGNYVDEIIVVAPIKEVDIIDEIDSAYNHAHIRFTQVPNFNILSVWETFKAFFKIPVIFVQCLFAMAKADHIHLRCPGNISLVACVAQIFFPNKKKSTKYAGNWDPNSNQPWTYRLQQTILRNTFLTRNMQVLVYGEWPNETRNIQPFISATYYEDEKIEFQPKDYTQPLSFVFAGALVIGKRPFLTIQIIESLFQKGISVRLHMYGDGPLMPELQDYVKRNGLETVVFLYGNQDKSVVKASLMDAHFNILPSKSEGWPKAVAEGMFFGCIPIATPVSCVGWMLGDGTRGILIEPELETAVSQIVTALNNADLDAMAKAALEWSQQYTFDRLEEDIRGVLFVRD
;
A
#
# COMPACT_ATOMS: atom_id res chain seq x y z
N MET A 1 -12.02 25.40 5.89
CA MET A 1 -12.33 24.04 6.41
C MET A 1 -11.13 23.49 7.16
N LYS A 2 -11.33 22.95 8.36
CA LYS A 2 -10.31 22.32 9.18
C LYS A 2 -10.40 20.80 9.03
N LEU A 3 -9.32 20.19 8.54
CA LEU A 3 -9.20 18.75 8.39
C LEU A 3 -8.48 18.16 9.58
N LEU A 4 -9.11 17.22 10.29
CA LEU A 4 -8.44 16.39 11.28
C LEU A 4 -7.95 15.11 10.63
N ILE A 5 -6.68 14.77 10.86
CA ILE A 5 -6.08 13.49 10.45
C ILE A 5 -5.63 12.75 11.72
N VAL A 6 -6.16 11.54 11.93
CA VAL A 6 -5.71 10.64 13.01
C VAL A 6 -5.00 9.44 12.40
N CYS A 7 -3.75 9.19 12.79
CA CYS A 7 -2.96 8.10 12.22
C CYS A 7 -1.96 7.49 13.24
N ILE A 8 -1.38 6.36 12.85
CA ILE A 8 -0.31 5.67 13.61
C ILE A 8 1.10 6.02 13.10
N VAL A 9 1.20 6.77 11.99
CA VAL A 9 2.49 7.15 11.42
C VAL A 9 3.24 8.01 12.42
N LYS A 10 4.47 7.62 12.75
CA LYS A 10 5.34 8.41 13.62
C LYS A 10 5.86 9.61 12.85
N HIS A 11 5.76 10.78 13.44
CA HIS A 11 6.23 12.04 12.86
C HIS A 11 7.52 12.53 13.52
N ILE A 12 8.23 13.40 12.84
CA ILE A 12 9.38 14.15 13.37
C ILE A 12 9.02 15.62 13.28
N GLU A 13 9.25 16.36 14.36
CA GLU A 13 9.17 17.82 14.36
C GLU A 13 10.59 18.39 14.29
N LYS A 14 10.88 19.19 13.27
CA LYS A 14 12.19 19.85 13.12
C LYS A 14 12.02 21.21 12.48
N ASN A 15 12.56 22.25 13.14
CA ASN A 15 12.51 23.64 12.66
C ASN A 15 11.09 24.12 12.33
N GLY A 16 10.10 23.76 13.14
CA GLY A 16 8.68 24.11 12.94
C GLY A 16 7.98 23.39 11.78
N LYS A 17 8.61 22.38 11.20
CA LYS A 17 8.03 21.53 10.17
C LYS A 17 7.84 20.11 10.68
N TYR A 18 6.81 19.44 10.16
CA TYR A 18 6.52 18.04 10.48
C TYR A 18 6.89 17.15 9.29
N TYR A 19 7.57 16.06 9.61
CA TYR A 19 8.00 15.04 8.64
C TYR A 19 7.41 13.70 9.01
N GLY A 20 7.24 12.84 8.04
CA GLY A 20 6.82 11.46 8.26
C GLY A 20 7.05 10.63 6.99
N TYR A 21 6.69 9.37 7.04
CA TYR A 21 6.87 8.42 5.94
C TYR A 21 6.35 8.98 4.61
N ALA A 22 7.24 9.16 3.64
CA ALA A 22 6.98 9.93 2.42
C ALA A 22 5.74 9.50 1.62
N PRO A 23 5.44 8.21 1.39
CA PRO A 23 4.23 7.81 0.69
C PRO A 23 2.93 8.25 1.38
N TYR A 24 2.94 8.30 2.72
CA TYR A 24 1.81 8.79 3.50
C TYR A 24 1.72 10.31 3.46
N VAL A 25 2.84 11.02 3.67
CA VAL A 25 2.85 12.49 3.69
C VAL A 25 2.49 13.06 2.32
N ARG A 26 2.96 12.46 1.23
CA ARG A 26 2.57 12.87 -0.13
C ARG A 26 1.05 12.84 -0.33
N GLU A 27 0.40 11.78 0.13
CA GLU A 27 -1.06 11.70 0.07
C GLU A 27 -1.73 12.75 0.98
N MET A 28 -1.21 12.98 2.20
CA MET A 28 -1.77 14.00 3.10
C MET A 28 -1.58 15.42 2.56
N ASN A 29 -0.52 15.67 1.80
CA ASN A 29 -0.33 16.95 1.12
C ASN A 29 -1.41 17.20 0.06
N LEU A 30 -1.88 16.15 -0.67
CA LEU A 30 -3.03 16.30 -1.59
C LEU A 30 -4.31 16.68 -0.82
N TRP A 31 -4.58 16.05 0.32
CA TRP A 31 -5.69 16.46 1.18
C TRP A 31 -5.55 17.91 1.65
N GLY A 32 -4.29 18.31 1.96
CA GLY A 32 -3.95 19.65 2.41
C GLY A 32 -4.25 20.75 1.41
N ASN A 33 -4.18 20.49 0.09
CA ASN A 33 -4.45 21.45 -0.97
C ASN A 33 -5.87 22.08 -0.90
N TYR A 34 -6.80 21.43 -0.21
CA TYR A 34 -8.22 21.79 -0.21
C TYR A 34 -8.74 22.29 1.14
N VAL A 35 -7.85 22.51 2.11
CA VAL A 35 -8.24 22.87 3.48
C VAL A 35 -7.44 24.06 3.98
N ASP A 36 -7.99 24.80 4.96
CA ASP A 36 -7.32 25.99 5.51
C ASP A 36 -6.37 25.65 6.67
N GLU A 37 -6.64 24.53 7.38
CA GLU A 37 -5.86 24.07 8.52
C GLU A 37 -5.89 22.54 8.58
N ILE A 38 -4.74 21.93 8.84
CA ILE A 38 -4.62 20.50 9.14
C ILE A 38 -4.38 20.33 10.64
N ILE A 39 -5.22 19.52 11.30
CA ILE A 39 -5.02 19.07 12.66
C ILE A 39 -4.54 17.62 12.60
N VAL A 40 -3.35 17.33 13.12
CA VAL A 40 -2.78 15.98 13.12
C VAL A 40 -2.80 15.43 14.54
N VAL A 41 -3.34 14.23 14.73
CA VAL A 41 -3.25 13.45 15.98
C VAL A 41 -2.46 12.19 15.67
N ALA A 42 -1.21 12.17 16.12
CA ALA A 42 -0.26 11.11 15.81
C ALA A 42 0.90 11.03 16.82
N PRO A 43 1.66 9.92 16.86
CA PRO A 43 2.88 9.84 17.66
C PRO A 43 4.04 10.59 17.00
N ILE A 44 5.00 11.03 17.85
CA ILE A 44 6.29 11.59 17.42
C ILE A 44 7.39 10.53 17.62
N LYS A 45 8.38 10.48 16.73
CA LYS A 45 9.62 9.70 16.91
C LYS A 45 10.42 10.32 18.08
N GLU A 46 11.06 9.46 18.85
CA GLU A 46 11.92 9.91 19.99
C GLU A 46 13.26 10.51 19.50
N VAL A 47 13.62 10.28 18.25
CA VAL A 47 14.89 10.70 17.65
C VAL A 47 14.61 11.65 16.49
N ASP A 48 15.32 12.76 16.47
CA ASP A 48 15.17 13.90 15.52
C ASP A 48 15.92 13.68 14.18
N ILE A 49 16.04 12.41 13.75
CA ILE A 49 16.71 12.06 12.51
C ILE A 49 15.62 11.93 11.41
N ILE A 50 15.76 12.76 10.38
CA ILE A 50 14.97 12.65 9.16
C ILE A 50 15.67 11.63 8.27
N ASP A 51 15.00 10.54 7.99
CA ASP A 51 15.49 9.50 7.09
C ASP A 51 15.18 9.86 5.63
N GLU A 52 15.88 9.27 4.67
CA GLU A 52 15.64 9.44 3.23
C GLU A 52 14.21 9.05 2.80
N ILE A 53 13.58 8.17 3.59
CA ILE A 53 12.19 7.73 3.39
C ILE A 53 11.15 8.67 4.00
N ASP A 54 11.56 9.75 4.69
CA ASP A 54 10.65 10.73 5.27
C ASP A 54 10.48 11.95 4.33
N SER A 55 9.32 12.59 4.39
CA SER A 55 9.00 13.80 3.63
C SER A 55 8.30 14.81 4.52
N ALA A 56 8.41 16.09 4.17
CA ALA A 56 7.76 17.18 4.88
C ALA A 56 6.29 17.35 4.45
N TYR A 57 5.45 17.78 5.39
CA TYR A 57 4.18 18.39 5.04
C TYR A 57 4.41 19.75 4.39
N ASN A 58 3.63 20.05 3.34
CA ASN A 58 3.74 21.31 2.59
C ASN A 58 2.72 22.36 3.07
N HIS A 59 1.79 22.02 3.95
CA HIS A 59 0.73 22.93 4.40
C HIS A 59 1.26 23.97 5.41
N ALA A 60 0.85 25.23 5.23
CA ALA A 60 1.34 26.35 6.07
C ALA A 60 0.77 26.32 7.51
N HIS A 61 -0.44 25.79 7.69
CA HIS A 61 -1.16 25.78 8.96
C HIS A 61 -1.40 24.37 9.46
N ILE A 62 -0.46 23.85 10.24
CA ILE A 62 -0.57 22.52 10.85
C ILE A 62 -0.61 22.69 12.37
N ARG A 63 -1.63 22.11 12.98
CA ARG A 63 -1.73 21.95 14.43
C ARG A 63 -1.48 20.49 14.78
N PHE A 64 -0.41 20.21 15.49
CA PHE A 64 -0.06 18.85 15.87
C PHE A 64 -0.46 18.56 17.33
N THR A 65 -1.11 17.43 17.56
CA THR A 65 -1.42 16.90 18.88
C THR A 65 -0.70 15.57 19.03
N GLN A 66 0.37 15.58 19.79
CA GLN A 66 1.14 14.37 20.07
C GLN A 66 0.33 13.42 20.94
N VAL A 67 0.27 12.14 20.54
CA VAL A 67 -0.30 11.04 21.32
C VAL A 67 0.76 9.97 21.60
N PRO A 68 0.67 9.27 22.75
CA PRO A 68 1.59 8.20 23.04
C PRO A 68 1.38 7.02 22.06
N ASN A 69 2.48 6.48 21.52
CA ASN A 69 2.42 5.24 20.79
C ASN A 69 2.19 4.06 21.74
N PHE A 70 1.43 3.05 21.33
CA PHE A 70 1.21 1.84 22.10
C PHE A 70 1.00 0.62 21.21
N ASN A 71 1.29 -0.54 21.74
CA ASN A 71 0.97 -1.84 21.16
C ASN A 71 0.38 -2.75 22.23
N ILE A 72 -0.13 -3.90 21.82
CA ILE A 72 -0.74 -4.93 22.67
C ILE A 72 -0.12 -6.31 22.38
N LEU A 73 1.17 -6.34 22.02
CA LEU A 73 1.88 -7.55 21.62
C LEU A 73 2.31 -8.41 22.82
N SER A 74 2.35 -7.84 24.03
CA SER A 74 2.65 -8.54 25.25
C SER A 74 1.71 -8.11 26.40
N VAL A 75 1.64 -8.90 27.45
CA VAL A 75 0.83 -8.58 28.65
C VAL A 75 1.26 -7.24 29.26
N TRP A 76 2.57 -6.98 29.32
CA TRP A 76 3.11 -5.73 29.87
C TRP A 76 2.75 -4.53 29.01
N GLU A 77 2.87 -4.63 27.70
CA GLU A 77 2.46 -3.56 26.77
C GLU A 77 0.94 -3.33 26.80
N THR A 78 0.16 -4.39 26.96
CA THR A 78 -1.30 -4.28 27.14
C THR A 78 -1.65 -3.54 28.43
N PHE A 79 -0.95 -3.82 29.53
CA PHE A 79 -1.15 -3.07 30.76
C PHE A 79 -0.81 -1.58 30.61
N LYS A 80 0.31 -1.24 29.97
CA LYS A 80 0.65 0.15 29.64
C LYS A 80 -0.39 0.81 28.74
N ALA A 81 -0.94 0.07 27.76
CA ALA A 81 -1.95 0.57 26.85
C ALA A 81 -3.23 0.99 27.59
N PHE A 82 -3.59 0.31 28.67
CA PHE A 82 -4.75 0.66 29.51
C PHE A 82 -4.71 2.12 30.01
N PHE A 83 -3.53 2.64 30.35
CA PHE A 83 -3.37 4.04 30.78
C PHE A 83 -3.23 5.01 29.61
N LYS A 84 -2.73 4.56 28.46
CA LYS A 84 -2.55 5.41 27.26
C LYS A 84 -3.86 5.61 26.48
N ILE A 85 -4.71 4.59 26.41
CA ILE A 85 -5.97 4.62 25.65
C ILE A 85 -6.89 5.77 26.09
N PRO A 86 -7.17 6.02 27.39
CA PRO A 86 -8.00 7.14 27.81
C PRO A 86 -7.44 8.50 27.40
N VAL A 87 -6.11 8.68 27.47
CA VAL A 87 -5.46 9.92 27.05
C VAL A 87 -5.64 10.16 25.55
N ILE A 88 -5.38 9.12 24.72
CA ILE A 88 -5.57 9.19 23.27
C ILE A 88 -7.05 9.48 22.94
N PHE A 89 -7.97 8.81 23.62
CA PHE A 89 -9.40 8.99 23.41
C PHE A 89 -9.85 10.44 23.68
N VAL A 90 -9.44 11.00 24.80
CA VAL A 90 -9.76 12.40 25.17
C VAL A 90 -9.14 13.38 24.18
N GLN A 91 -7.87 13.17 23.79
CA GLN A 91 -7.21 14.00 22.78
C GLN A 91 -7.93 13.93 21.42
N CYS A 92 -8.36 12.72 21.01
CA CYS A 92 -9.19 12.57 19.80
C CYS A 92 -10.51 13.35 19.90
N LEU A 93 -11.23 13.26 21.03
CA LEU A 93 -12.48 14.00 21.22
C LEU A 93 -12.26 15.51 21.09
N PHE A 94 -11.24 16.07 21.73
CA PHE A 94 -10.94 17.51 21.63
C PHE A 94 -10.53 17.93 20.22
N ALA A 95 -9.77 17.12 19.51
CA ALA A 95 -9.37 17.39 18.13
C ALA A 95 -10.59 17.30 17.18
N MET A 96 -11.42 16.25 17.32
CA MET A 96 -12.63 16.06 16.53
C MET A 96 -13.66 17.18 16.76
N ALA A 97 -13.79 17.71 17.98
CA ALA A 97 -14.68 18.84 18.26
C ALA A 97 -14.31 20.09 17.44
N LYS A 98 -13.00 20.33 17.22
CA LYS A 98 -12.46 21.51 16.51
C LYS A 98 -12.45 21.37 14.99
N ALA A 99 -12.52 20.15 14.46
CA ALA A 99 -12.44 19.88 13.02
C ALA A 99 -13.79 20.06 12.32
N ASP A 100 -13.76 20.41 11.05
CA ASP A 100 -14.94 20.41 10.17
C ASP A 100 -15.10 19.05 9.48
N HIS A 101 -13.97 18.42 9.09
CA HIS A 101 -13.91 17.08 8.52
C HIS A 101 -12.94 16.19 9.32
N ILE A 102 -13.37 14.97 9.64
CA ILE A 102 -12.58 13.98 10.36
C ILE A 102 -12.08 12.92 9.38
N HIS A 103 -10.76 12.77 9.21
CA HIS A 103 -10.15 11.73 8.41
C HIS A 103 -9.35 10.75 9.28
N LEU A 104 -9.70 9.46 9.22
CA LEU A 104 -9.02 8.40 9.96
C LEU A 104 -8.15 7.56 9.02
N ARG A 105 -6.92 7.31 9.43
CA ARG A 105 -6.01 6.39 8.71
C ARG A 105 -5.98 5.04 9.42
N CYS A 106 -6.72 4.10 8.90
CA CYS A 106 -6.83 2.72 9.39
C CYS A 106 -6.04 1.74 8.48
N PRO A 107 -5.70 0.54 8.97
CA PRO A 107 -5.87 0.09 10.35
C PRO A 107 -4.75 0.56 11.28
N GLY A 108 -5.00 0.51 12.58
CA GLY A 108 -3.99 0.81 13.61
C GLY A 108 -4.59 0.96 15.00
N ASN A 109 -3.77 0.84 16.03
CA ASN A 109 -4.25 0.90 17.41
C ASN A 109 -4.80 2.28 17.78
N ILE A 110 -4.08 3.36 17.42
CA ILE A 110 -4.55 4.75 17.64
C ILE A 110 -5.82 4.99 16.81
N SER A 111 -5.84 4.50 15.58
CA SER A 111 -7.01 4.62 14.70
C SER A 111 -8.22 3.85 15.23
N LEU A 112 -8.02 2.71 15.92
CA LEU A 112 -9.11 1.99 16.59
C LEU A 112 -9.74 2.86 17.70
N VAL A 113 -8.92 3.53 18.52
CA VAL A 113 -9.42 4.47 19.53
C VAL A 113 -10.19 5.62 18.87
N ALA A 114 -9.68 6.14 17.75
CA ALA A 114 -10.36 7.19 16.99
C ALA A 114 -11.65 6.69 16.31
N CYS A 115 -11.72 5.42 15.86
CA CYS A 115 -12.98 4.81 15.36
C CYS A 115 -14.07 4.78 16.43
N VAL A 116 -13.70 4.63 17.71
CA VAL A 116 -14.67 4.73 18.81
C VAL A 116 -15.01 6.19 19.12
N ALA A 117 -14.01 7.08 19.18
CA ALA A 117 -14.22 8.50 19.50
C ALA A 117 -15.13 9.22 18.47
N GLN A 118 -15.04 8.89 17.17
CA GLN A 118 -15.84 9.51 16.13
C GLN A 118 -17.34 9.24 16.27
N ILE A 119 -17.75 8.21 17.00
CA ILE A 119 -19.17 7.89 17.23
C ILE A 119 -19.90 9.06 17.92
N PHE A 120 -19.19 9.81 18.74
CA PHE A 120 -19.73 10.98 19.44
C PHE A 120 -19.95 12.22 18.56
N PHE A 121 -19.59 12.13 17.28
CA PHE A 121 -19.72 13.21 16.29
C PHE A 121 -20.57 12.78 15.07
N PRO A 122 -21.85 12.38 15.26
CA PRO A 122 -22.65 11.81 14.18
C PRO A 122 -22.95 12.82 13.05
N ASN A 123 -22.92 14.12 13.35
CA ASN A 123 -23.26 15.18 12.39
C ASN A 123 -22.05 15.74 11.63
N LYS A 124 -20.82 15.35 11.98
CA LYS A 124 -19.64 15.80 11.25
C LYS A 124 -19.40 14.96 10.00
N LYS A 125 -18.91 15.59 8.93
CA LYS A 125 -18.41 14.88 7.75
C LYS A 125 -17.18 14.08 8.14
N LYS A 126 -17.13 12.84 7.68
CA LYS A 126 -16.04 11.92 8.05
C LYS A 126 -15.62 11.08 6.86
N SER A 127 -14.34 10.76 6.84
CA SER A 127 -13.79 9.76 5.95
C SER A 127 -12.79 8.87 6.69
N THR A 128 -12.62 7.66 6.22
CA THR A 128 -11.58 6.74 6.70
C THR A 128 -10.92 6.12 5.50
N LYS A 129 -9.59 6.15 5.40
CA LYS A 129 -8.87 5.30 4.47
C LYS A 129 -8.35 4.07 5.21
N TYR A 130 -8.89 2.91 4.86
CA TYR A 130 -8.39 1.63 5.35
C TYR A 130 -7.28 1.12 4.43
N ALA A 131 -6.05 1.49 4.76
CA ALA A 131 -4.87 1.23 3.93
C ALA A 131 -4.27 -0.18 4.12
N GLY A 132 -5.04 -1.10 4.69
CA GLY A 132 -4.67 -2.51 4.89
C GLY A 132 -5.50 -3.44 4.01
N ASN A 133 -5.35 -4.74 4.27
CA ASN A 133 -6.16 -5.75 3.63
C ASN A 133 -7.63 -5.66 4.12
N TRP A 134 -8.58 -5.44 3.22
CA TRP A 134 -10.00 -5.36 3.54
C TRP A 134 -10.73 -6.71 3.45
N ASP A 135 -10.09 -7.73 2.87
CA ASP A 135 -10.67 -9.06 2.69
C ASP A 135 -11.17 -9.64 4.04
N PRO A 136 -12.47 -9.93 4.18
CA PRO A 136 -13.03 -10.50 5.40
C PRO A 136 -12.49 -11.90 5.72
N ASN A 137 -12.02 -12.64 4.71
CA ASN A 137 -11.48 -13.98 4.85
C ASN A 137 -9.99 -13.99 5.21
N SER A 138 -9.33 -12.83 5.18
CA SER A 138 -7.91 -12.74 5.51
C SER A 138 -7.63 -12.94 7.00
N ASN A 139 -6.50 -13.56 7.30
CA ASN A 139 -6.07 -13.74 8.70
C ASN A 139 -5.49 -12.42 9.23
N GLN A 140 -6.33 -11.66 9.94
CA GLN A 140 -5.97 -10.37 10.51
C GLN A 140 -6.04 -10.37 12.03
N PRO A 141 -5.28 -9.49 12.71
CA PRO A 141 -5.41 -9.25 14.15
C PRO A 141 -6.84 -8.90 14.54
N TRP A 142 -7.28 -9.33 15.71
CA TRP A 142 -8.63 -9.05 16.20
C TRP A 142 -8.98 -7.56 16.26
N THR A 143 -7.98 -6.69 16.53
CA THR A 143 -8.15 -5.23 16.54
C THR A 143 -8.48 -4.68 15.16
N TYR A 144 -7.94 -5.27 14.09
CA TYR A 144 -8.23 -4.88 12.71
C TYR A 144 -9.64 -5.33 12.32
N ARG A 145 -10.03 -6.56 12.70
CA ARG A 145 -11.40 -7.06 12.51
C ARG A 145 -12.42 -6.21 13.25
N LEU A 146 -12.12 -5.79 14.48
CA LEU A 146 -12.98 -4.87 15.23
C LEU A 146 -13.12 -3.52 14.52
N GLN A 147 -12.02 -2.95 13.99
CA GLN A 147 -12.09 -1.73 13.18
C GLN A 147 -13.01 -1.91 11.96
N GLN A 148 -12.83 -2.99 11.20
CA GLN A 148 -13.69 -3.28 10.04
C GLN A 148 -15.16 -3.42 10.46
N THR A 149 -15.46 -4.08 11.57
CA THR A 149 -16.83 -4.22 12.10
C THR A 149 -17.44 -2.86 12.44
N ILE A 150 -16.68 -1.98 13.13
CA ILE A 150 -17.14 -0.62 13.43
C ILE A 150 -17.37 0.17 12.13
N LEU A 151 -16.44 0.10 11.19
CA LEU A 151 -16.49 0.85 9.94
C LEU A 151 -17.63 0.41 9.01
N ARG A 152 -18.00 -0.88 9.00
CA ARG A 152 -19.19 -1.39 8.29
C ARG A 152 -20.50 -0.97 8.92
N ASN A 153 -20.51 -0.60 10.20
CA ASN A 153 -21.74 -0.23 10.89
C ASN A 153 -22.13 1.23 10.56
N THR A 154 -23.10 1.41 9.66
CA THR A 154 -23.53 2.74 9.19
C THR A 154 -24.22 3.60 10.27
N PHE A 155 -24.69 3.02 11.37
CA PHE A 155 -25.21 3.76 12.52
C PHE A 155 -24.05 4.34 13.37
N LEU A 156 -23.04 3.55 13.66
CA LEU A 156 -21.86 4.00 14.41
C LEU A 156 -20.98 4.96 13.60
N THR A 157 -20.95 4.82 12.28
CA THR A 157 -20.17 5.64 11.35
C THR A 157 -21.04 6.60 10.53
N ARG A 158 -22.06 7.16 11.14
CA ARG A 158 -22.96 8.11 10.47
C ARG A 158 -22.13 9.25 9.81
N ASN A 159 -22.48 9.60 8.57
CA ASN A 159 -21.79 10.60 7.73
C ASN A 159 -20.29 10.28 7.48
N MET A 160 -19.94 9.00 7.40
CA MET A 160 -18.57 8.55 7.10
C MET A 160 -18.51 7.80 5.78
N GLN A 161 -17.57 8.19 4.91
CA GLN A 161 -17.15 7.41 3.76
C GLN A 161 -15.94 6.57 4.17
N VAL A 162 -16.00 5.26 3.96
CA VAL A 162 -14.94 4.32 4.27
C VAL A 162 -14.27 3.89 2.97
N LEU A 163 -13.07 4.38 2.74
CA LEU A 163 -12.30 4.23 1.52
C LEU A 163 -11.42 2.98 1.63
N VAL A 164 -11.67 1.98 0.80
CA VAL A 164 -10.98 0.68 0.83
C VAL A 164 -10.35 0.37 -0.52
N TYR A 165 -9.31 -0.44 -0.53
CA TYR A 165 -8.70 -0.89 -1.77
C TYR A 165 -9.50 -2.03 -2.40
N GLY A 166 -9.79 -1.89 -3.69
CA GLY A 166 -10.57 -2.86 -4.46
C GLY A 166 -12.07 -2.73 -4.28
N GLU A 167 -12.79 -3.53 -5.06
CA GLU A 167 -14.23 -3.66 -4.99
C GLU A 167 -14.60 -4.93 -4.24
N TRP A 168 -15.52 -4.82 -3.29
CA TRP A 168 -15.91 -5.91 -2.42
C TRP A 168 -17.42 -6.15 -2.51
N PRO A 169 -17.87 -7.38 -2.80
CA PRO A 169 -19.29 -7.69 -2.88
C PRO A 169 -19.95 -7.61 -1.50
N ASN A 170 -21.23 -7.28 -1.48
CA ASN A 170 -22.09 -7.27 -0.29
C ASN A 170 -21.65 -6.31 0.83
N GLU A 171 -20.89 -5.27 0.50
CA GLU A 171 -20.49 -4.25 1.48
C GLU A 171 -21.60 -3.22 1.74
N THR A 172 -21.50 -2.54 2.87
CA THR A 172 -22.44 -1.49 3.25
C THR A 172 -22.20 -0.23 2.43
N ARG A 173 -23.26 0.59 2.24
CA ARG A 173 -23.28 1.78 1.36
C ARG A 173 -22.19 2.83 1.64
N ASN A 174 -21.62 2.84 2.84
CA ASN A 174 -20.54 3.77 3.23
C ASN A 174 -19.15 3.26 2.85
N ILE A 175 -19.02 1.99 2.43
CA ILE A 175 -17.76 1.43 1.92
C ILE A 175 -17.64 1.80 0.45
N GLN A 176 -16.53 2.48 0.11
CA GLN A 176 -16.28 2.99 -1.23
C GLN A 176 -14.93 2.47 -1.73
N PRO A 177 -14.84 1.95 -2.95
CA PRO A 177 -13.56 1.68 -3.58
C PRO A 177 -12.71 2.94 -3.62
N PHE A 178 -11.45 2.81 -3.32
CA PHE A 178 -10.51 3.92 -3.37
C PHE A 178 -9.15 3.45 -3.85
N ILE A 179 -8.36 4.37 -4.37
CA ILE A 179 -7.10 4.07 -5.04
C ILE A 179 -5.88 4.50 -4.22
N SER A 180 -4.72 4.04 -4.66
CA SER A 180 -3.43 4.63 -4.34
C SER A 180 -2.68 4.82 -5.64
N ALA A 181 -1.98 5.93 -5.77
CA ALA A 181 -1.22 6.29 -6.95
C ALA A 181 0.28 6.37 -6.65
N THR A 182 1.08 6.28 -7.70
CA THR A 182 2.54 6.47 -7.64
C THR A 182 3.03 7.45 -8.69
N TYR A 183 2.31 7.57 -9.82
CA TYR A 183 2.68 8.38 -10.98
C TYR A 183 1.59 9.39 -11.33
N TYR A 184 1.99 10.46 -12.01
CA TYR A 184 1.12 11.52 -12.52
C TYR A 184 0.59 11.17 -13.92
N GLU A 185 -0.37 11.96 -14.41
CA GLU A 185 -0.97 11.79 -15.73
C GLU A 185 0.06 11.96 -16.85
N ASP A 186 1.00 12.88 -16.69
CA ASP A 186 2.08 13.16 -17.64
C ASP A 186 3.20 12.10 -17.67
N GLU A 187 3.17 11.16 -16.73
CA GLU A 187 4.11 10.01 -16.70
C GLU A 187 3.58 8.78 -17.45
N LYS A 188 2.36 8.83 -18.00
CA LYS A 188 1.78 7.77 -18.83
C LYS A 188 2.60 7.53 -20.08
N ILE A 189 2.65 6.27 -20.48
CA ILE A 189 3.30 5.85 -21.72
C ILE A 189 2.30 5.16 -22.62
N GLU A 190 2.56 5.18 -23.93
CA GLU A 190 1.83 4.33 -24.87
C GLU A 190 2.31 2.88 -24.78
N PHE A 191 1.40 1.93 -24.99
CA PHE A 191 1.75 0.53 -25.01
C PHE A 191 2.70 0.24 -26.18
N GLN A 192 3.79 -0.47 -25.87
CA GLN A 192 4.74 -1.00 -26.85
C GLN A 192 4.82 -2.51 -26.65
N PRO A 193 4.58 -3.32 -27.71
CA PRO A 193 4.78 -4.77 -27.66
C PRO A 193 6.23 -5.11 -27.27
N LYS A 194 6.40 -6.18 -26.50
CA LYS A 194 7.70 -6.64 -26.03
C LYS A 194 8.10 -7.95 -26.73
N ASP A 195 9.39 -8.16 -26.91
CA ASP A 195 9.92 -9.38 -27.53
C ASP A 195 10.12 -10.48 -26.49
N TYR A 196 9.16 -11.35 -26.33
CA TYR A 196 9.20 -12.48 -25.39
C TYR A 196 10.11 -13.65 -25.87
N THR A 197 10.80 -13.51 -26.99
CA THR A 197 11.82 -14.49 -27.46
C THR A 197 13.21 -14.21 -26.89
N GLN A 198 13.43 -12.99 -26.36
CA GLN A 198 14.64 -12.60 -25.64
C GLN A 198 14.64 -13.17 -24.22
N PRO A 199 15.76 -13.08 -23.47
CA PRO A 199 15.76 -13.43 -22.05
C PRO A 199 14.64 -12.68 -21.32
N LEU A 200 13.71 -13.40 -20.71
CA LEU A 200 12.58 -12.80 -20.00
C LEU A 200 13.06 -12.07 -18.76
N SER A 201 12.80 -10.79 -18.68
CA SER A 201 13.20 -9.93 -17.55
C SER A 201 12.06 -9.81 -16.55
N PHE A 202 12.36 -10.10 -15.28
CA PHE A 202 11.43 -10.01 -14.14
C PHE A 202 11.94 -8.94 -13.17
N VAL A 203 11.01 -8.14 -12.65
CA VAL A 203 11.30 -7.17 -11.60
C VAL A 203 10.53 -7.52 -10.33
N PHE A 204 11.24 -7.59 -9.21
CA PHE A 204 10.66 -7.56 -7.86
C PHE A 204 11.00 -6.21 -7.23
N ALA A 205 10.00 -5.49 -6.71
CA ALA A 205 10.21 -4.25 -5.98
C ALA A 205 9.47 -4.30 -4.64
N GLY A 206 10.20 -4.20 -3.54
CA GLY A 206 9.59 -4.21 -2.21
C GLY A 206 10.53 -4.61 -1.09
N ALA A 207 10.07 -4.45 0.15
CA ALA A 207 10.84 -4.84 1.32
C ALA A 207 11.15 -6.35 1.32
N LEU A 208 12.40 -6.71 1.62
CA LEU A 208 12.86 -8.10 1.70
C LEU A 208 12.50 -8.71 3.05
N VAL A 209 11.20 -8.96 3.23
CA VAL A 209 10.61 -9.54 4.45
C VAL A 209 9.79 -10.79 4.13
N ILE A 210 9.59 -11.65 5.12
CA ILE A 210 8.84 -12.92 4.99
C ILE A 210 7.45 -12.72 4.35
N GLY A 211 6.79 -11.60 4.63
CA GLY A 211 5.46 -11.28 4.09
C GLY A 211 5.43 -11.08 2.57
N LYS A 212 6.53 -10.64 1.97
CA LYS A 212 6.68 -10.41 0.52
C LYS A 212 7.21 -11.63 -0.24
N ARG A 213 7.64 -12.68 0.46
CA ARG A 213 8.16 -13.95 -0.09
C ARG A 213 9.27 -13.78 -1.13
N PRO A 214 10.36 -13.01 -0.86
CA PRO A 214 11.45 -12.84 -1.82
C PRO A 214 12.17 -14.16 -2.13
N PHE A 215 12.26 -15.10 -1.19
CA PHE A 215 12.80 -16.45 -1.45
C PHE A 215 11.98 -17.21 -2.49
N LEU A 216 10.65 -17.22 -2.37
CA LEU A 216 9.79 -17.87 -3.35
C LEU A 216 9.98 -17.26 -4.74
N THR A 217 10.17 -15.93 -4.82
CA THR A 217 10.47 -15.26 -6.09
C THR A 217 11.75 -15.81 -6.71
N ILE A 218 12.87 -15.91 -5.96
CA ILE A 218 14.13 -16.45 -6.47
C ILE A 218 13.98 -17.92 -6.88
N GLN A 219 13.31 -18.74 -6.08
CA GLN A 219 13.08 -20.15 -6.36
C GLN A 219 12.23 -20.38 -7.63
N ILE A 220 11.22 -19.52 -7.87
CA ILE A 220 10.47 -19.54 -9.14
C ILE A 220 11.39 -19.29 -10.32
N ILE A 221 12.23 -18.25 -10.26
CA ILE A 221 13.17 -17.91 -11.33
C ILE A 221 14.22 -19.00 -11.53
N GLU A 222 14.75 -19.56 -10.45
CA GLU A 222 15.68 -20.71 -10.51
C GLU A 222 15.01 -21.90 -11.23
N SER A 223 13.78 -22.24 -10.87
CA SER A 223 13.05 -23.34 -11.49
C SER A 223 12.77 -23.11 -12.98
N LEU A 224 12.44 -21.87 -13.38
CA LEU A 224 12.28 -21.49 -14.79
C LEU A 224 13.62 -21.64 -15.54
N PHE A 225 14.72 -21.17 -14.94
CA PHE A 225 16.05 -21.28 -15.50
C PHE A 225 16.48 -22.74 -15.68
N GLN A 226 16.25 -23.60 -14.67
CA GLN A 226 16.52 -25.04 -14.73
C GLN A 226 15.69 -25.78 -15.80
N LYS A 227 14.52 -25.26 -16.14
CA LYS A 227 13.69 -25.75 -17.26
C LYS A 227 14.17 -25.27 -18.64
N GLY A 228 15.27 -24.52 -18.70
CA GLY A 228 15.85 -24.02 -19.94
C GLY A 228 15.19 -22.72 -20.46
N ILE A 229 14.35 -22.08 -19.67
CA ILE A 229 13.78 -20.77 -20.02
C ILE A 229 14.82 -19.70 -19.69
N SER A 230 15.20 -18.88 -20.67
CA SER A 230 16.16 -17.79 -20.45
C SER A 230 15.47 -16.67 -19.64
N VAL A 231 15.91 -16.46 -18.40
CA VAL A 231 15.29 -15.52 -17.46
C VAL A 231 16.34 -14.66 -16.74
N ARG A 232 15.95 -13.46 -16.35
CA ARG A 232 16.69 -12.57 -15.44
C ARG A 232 15.75 -11.97 -14.41
N LEU A 233 16.18 -11.89 -13.14
CA LEU A 233 15.46 -11.28 -12.05
C LEU A 233 16.22 -10.09 -11.50
N HIS A 234 15.59 -8.93 -11.49
CA HIS A 234 16.08 -7.69 -10.90
C HIS A 234 15.29 -7.41 -9.62
N MET A 235 15.95 -7.48 -8.45
CA MET A 235 15.31 -7.28 -7.15
C MET A 235 15.72 -5.94 -6.54
N TYR A 236 14.72 -5.09 -6.31
CA TYR A 236 14.86 -3.77 -5.70
C TYR A 236 14.20 -3.75 -4.33
N GLY A 237 14.92 -3.24 -3.35
CA GLY A 237 14.51 -3.13 -1.97
C GLY A 237 15.49 -3.77 -1.00
N ASP A 238 15.31 -3.50 0.27
CA ASP A 238 16.15 -3.99 1.34
C ASP A 238 15.29 -4.57 2.47
N GLY A 239 15.93 -5.29 3.39
CA GLY A 239 15.26 -5.87 4.54
C GLY A 239 16.07 -6.96 5.23
N PRO A 240 15.56 -7.49 6.33
CA PRO A 240 16.27 -8.46 7.15
C PRO A 240 16.66 -9.75 6.41
N LEU A 241 16.00 -10.06 5.29
CA LEU A 241 16.31 -11.28 4.51
C LEU A 241 17.44 -11.08 3.47
N MET A 242 17.94 -9.84 3.25
CA MET A 242 18.97 -9.57 2.25
C MET A 242 20.20 -10.49 2.37
N PRO A 243 20.83 -10.66 3.57
CA PRO A 243 22.01 -11.52 3.67
C PRO A 243 21.73 -12.98 3.28
N GLU A 244 20.58 -13.51 3.72
CA GLU A 244 20.20 -14.89 3.42
C GLU A 244 19.90 -15.10 1.92
N LEU A 245 19.31 -14.10 1.26
CA LEU A 245 19.05 -14.12 -0.18
C LEU A 245 20.35 -14.08 -0.99
N GLN A 246 21.32 -13.24 -0.59
CA GLN A 246 22.64 -13.18 -1.20
C GLN A 246 23.37 -14.53 -1.08
N ASP A 247 23.35 -15.13 0.10
CA ASP A 247 23.92 -16.46 0.34
C ASP A 247 23.24 -17.55 -0.50
N TYR A 248 21.92 -17.48 -0.66
CA TYR A 248 21.16 -18.42 -1.50
C TYR A 248 21.58 -18.30 -2.96
N VAL A 249 21.60 -17.09 -3.52
CA VAL A 249 22.00 -16.82 -4.90
C VAL A 249 23.40 -17.37 -5.18
N LYS A 250 24.36 -17.09 -4.29
CA LYS A 250 25.75 -17.55 -4.42
C LYS A 250 25.88 -19.07 -4.34
N ARG A 251 25.21 -19.71 -3.36
CA ARG A 251 25.29 -21.17 -3.18
C ARG A 251 24.69 -21.96 -4.33
N ASN A 252 23.71 -21.40 -5.02
CA ASN A 252 23.06 -22.05 -6.16
C ASN A 252 23.58 -21.59 -7.53
N GLY A 253 24.65 -20.75 -7.58
CA GLY A 253 25.26 -20.29 -8.83
C GLY A 253 24.32 -19.43 -9.68
N LEU A 254 23.49 -18.60 -9.06
CA LEU A 254 22.47 -17.80 -9.73
C LEU A 254 22.90 -16.34 -9.99
N GLU A 255 24.19 -16.00 -9.78
CA GLU A 255 24.69 -14.62 -9.86
C GLU A 255 24.54 -13.99 -11.27
N THR A 256 24.40 -14.82 -12.31
CA THR A 256 24.18 -14.34 -13.69
C THR A 256 22.70 -14.22 -14.05
N VAL A 257 21.80 -14.66 -13.14
CA VAL A 257 20.34 -14.72 -13.35
C VAL A 257 19.59 -13.81 -12.37
N VAL A 258 20.08 -13.72 -11.12
CA VAL A 258 19.41 -12.96 -10.03
C VAL A 258 20.31 -11.83 -9.56
N PHE A 259 19.79 -10.60 -9.64
CA PHE A 259 20.50 -9.38 -9.29
C PHE A 259 19.81 -8.69 -8.11
N LEU A 260 20.52 -8.55 -6.98
CA LEU A 260 20.04 -7.94 -5.75
C LEU A 260 20.65 -6.53 -5.62
N TYR A 261 19.84 -5.48 -5.83
CA TYR A 261 20.34 -4.10 -5.91
C TYR A 261 20.21 -3.30 -4.60
N GLY A 262 19.51 -3.84 -3.59
CA GLY A 262 19.16 -3.05 -2.40
C GLY A 262 18.13 -1.96 -2.71
N ASN A 263 18.06 -0.96 -1.84
CA ASN A 263 17.23 0.21 -2.10
C ASN A 263 17.83 1.05 -3.22
N GLN A 264 17.01 1.44 -4.18
CA GLN A 264 17.38 2.27 -5.31
C GLN A 264 16.41 3.44 -5.45
N ASP A 265 16.86 4.50 -6.12
CA ASP A 265 16.02 5.63 -6.46
C ASP A 265 14.81 5.22 -7.31
N LYS A 266 13.69 5.92 -7.14
CA LYS A 266 12.46 5.67 -7.90
C LYS A 266 12.70 5.68 -9.42
N SER A 267 13.59 6.53 -9.92
CA SER A 267 13.94 6.63 -11.34
C SER A 267 14.60 5.36 -11.87
N VAL A 268 15.48 4.72 -11.07
CA VAL A 268 16.14 3.47 -11.44
C VAL A 268 15.13 2.32 -11.50
N VAL A 269 14.26 2.22 -10.50
CA VAL A 269 13.20 1.20 -10.47
C VAL A 269 12.22 1.41 -11.63
N LYS A 270 11.83 2.66 -11.91
CA LYS A 270 10.98 3.03 -13.05
C LYS A 270 11.59 2.58 -14.37
N ALA A 271 12.87 2.89 -14.63
CA ALA A 271 13.57 2.47 -15.84
C ALA A 271 13.56 0.93 -15.99
N SER A 272 13.86 0.22 -14.90
CA SER A 272 13.82 -1.24 -14.92
C SER A 272 12.42 -1.81 -15.20
N LEU A 273 11.35 -1.19 -14.68
CA LEU A 273 9.97 -1.61 -14.97
C LEU A 273 9.57 -1.32 -16.42
N MET A 274 10.06 -0.24 -17.04
CA MET A 274 9.81 0.06 -18.45
C MET A 274 10.41 -1.02 -19.38
N ASP A 275 11.59 -1.54 -19.02
CA ASP A 275 12.30 -2.54 -19.83
C ASP A 275 11.86 -3.99 -19.52
N ALA A 276 11.32 -4.25 -18.34
CA ALA A 276 10.97 -5.61 -17.91
C ALA A 276 9.71 -6.16 -18.59
N HIS A 277 9.65 -7.48 -18.78
CA HIS A 277 8.47 -8.19 -19.26
C HIS A 277 7.47 -8.42 -18.13
N PHE A 278 7.97 -8.78 -16.95
CA PHE A 278 7.16 -9.19 -15.81
C PHE A 278 7.52 -8.42 -14.56
N ASN A 279 6.50 -8.13 -13.75
CA ASN A 279 6.66 -7.73 -12.37
C ASN A 279 6.15 -8.85 -11.46
N ILE A 280 6.97 -9.35 -10.54
CA ILE A 280 6.63 -10.51 -9.71
C ILE A 280 6.58 -10.16 -8.24
N LEU A 281 5.43 -10.44 -7.56
CA LEU A 281 5.23 -10.15 -6.15
C LEU A 281 4.30 -11.19 -5.48
N PRO A 282 4.82 -12.35 -5.02
CA PRO A 282 4.01 -13.42 -4.42
C PRO A 282 3.71 -13.20 -2.94
N SER A 283 3.21 -12.03 -2.56
CA SER A 283 2.99 -11.61 -1.17
C SER A 283 1.98 -12.49 -0.42
N LYS A 284 2.14 -12.58 0.92
CA LYS A 284 1.16 -13.23 1.82
C LYS A 284 -0.07 -12.36 2.09
N SER A 285 0.10 -11.05 2.06
CA SER A 285 -0.96 -10.08 2.32
C SER A 285 -0.57 -8.73 1.75
N GLU A 286 -1.54 -8.01 1.22
CA GLU A 286 -1.41 -6.65 0.70
C GLU A 286 -2.59 -5.79 1.15
N GLY A 287 -2.38 -4.48 1.13
CA GLY A 287 -3.48 -3.53 1.04
C GLY A 287 -3.67 -3.19 -0.44
N TRP A 288 -2.94 -2.18 -0.93
CA TRP A 288 -2.73 -1.87 -2.34
C TRP A 288 -1.29 -2.26 -2.69
N PRO A 289 -1.04 -3.26 -3.52
CA PRO A 289 0.32 -3.66 -3.90
C PRO A 289 0.90 -2.66 -4.91
N LYS A 290 1.50 -1.57 -4.39
CA LYS A 290 2.03 -0.48 -5.24
C LYS A 290 2.97 -0.99 -6.32
N ALA A 291 3.90 -1.89 -5.97
CA ALA A 291 4.86 -2.43 -6.93
C ALA A 291 4.19 -3.16 -8.09
N VAL A 292 3.06 -3.85 -7.85
CA VAL A 292 2.26 -4.47 -8.92
C VAL A 292 1.64 -3.41 -9.82
N ALA A 293 0.98 -2.39 -9.22
CA ALA A 293 0.39 -1.29 -9.99
C ALA A 293 1.45 -0.50 -10.77
N GLU A 294 2.64 -0.29 -10.20
CA GLU A 294 3.78 0.37 -10.85
C GLU A 294 4.30 -0.43 -12.07
N GLY A 295 4.43 -1.75 -11.93
CA GLY A 295 4.79 -2.62 -13.06
C GLY A 295 3.75 -2.57 -14.16
N MET A 296 2.47 -2.68 -13.82
CA MET A 296 1.35 -2.56 -14.77
C MET A 296 1.35 -1.21 -15.50
N PHE A 297 1.65 -0.13 -14.79
CA PHE A 297 1.68 1.24 -15.34
C PHE A 297 2.68 1.40 -16.49
N PHE A 298 3.74 0.60 -16.48
CA PHE A 298 4.78 0.58 -17.53
C PHE A 298 4.72 -0.66 -18.43
N GLY A 299 3.58 -1.35 -18.45
CA GLY A 299 3.35 -2.48 -19.36
C GLY A 299 4.07 -3.77 -18.98
N CYS A 300 4.49 -3.94 -17.71
CA CYS A 300 4.85 -5.26 -17.22
C CYS A 300 3.59 -6.10 -17.00
N ILE A 301 3.68 -7.38 -17.33
CA ILE A 301 2.67 -8.36 -16.89
C ILE A 301 2.91 -8.67 -15.42
N PRO A 302 1.96 -8.38 -14.51
CA PRO A 302 2.12 -8.73 -13.11
C PRO A 302 1.95 -10.23 -12.87
N ILE A 303 2.80 -10.78 -11.99
CA ILE A 303 2.72 -12.15 -11.48
C ILE A 303 2.56 -12.04 -9.98
N ALA A 304 1.40 -12.39 -9.44
CA ALA A 304 1.12 -12.17 -8.01
C ALA A 304 0.16 -13.21 -7.43
N THR A 305 0.20 -13.37 -6.11
CA THR A 305 -0.78 -14.20 -5.38
C THR A 305 -2.11 -13.46 -5.24
N PRO A 306 -3.28 -14.15 -5.33
CA PRO A 306 -4.62 -13.55 -5.26
C PRO A 306 -4.98 -13.16 -3.82
N VAL A 307 -4.22 -12.23 -3.22
CA VAL A 307 -4.45 -11.73 -1.87
C VAL A 307 -5.05 -10.34 -1.90
N SER A 308 -5.98 -10.03 -0.98
CA SER A 308 -6.65 -8.74 -0.93
C SER A 308 -7.29 -8.34 -2.28
N CYS A 309 -7.02 -7.13 -2.75
CA CYS A 309 -7.54 -6.62 -4.03
C CYS A 309 -6.76 -7.10 -5.26
N VAL A 310 -5.75 -7.98 -5.13
CA VAL A 310 -4.92 -8.40 -6.26
C VAL A 310 -5.72 -9.10 -7.35
N GLY A 311 -6.65 -10.02 -6.99
CA GLY A 311 -7.52 -10.68 -7.97
C GLY A 311 -8.29 -9.65 -8.82
N TRP A 312 -8.96 -8.70 -8.17
CA TRP A 312 -9.64 -7.59 -8.83
C TRP A 312 -8.67 -6.73 -9.68
N MET A 313 -7.49 -6.40 -9.14
CA MET A 313 -6.47 -5.63 -9.86
C MET A 313 -6.00 -6.35 -11.14
N LEU A 314 -5.79 -7.65 -11.08
CA LEU A 314 -5.36 -8.47 -12.22
C LEU A 314 -6.54 -8.96 -13.10
N GLY A 315 -7.78 -8.52 -12.82
CA GLY A 315 -8.97 -8.90 -13.60
C GLY A 315 -9.17 -10.40 -13.66
N ASP A 316 -8.95 -11.06 -12.52
CA ASP A 316 -9.04 -12.52 -12.39
C ASP A 316 -8.25 -13.29 -13.45
N GLY A 317 -7.08 -12.74 -13.85
CA GLY A 317 -6.16 -13.32 -14.82
C GLY A 317 -6.14 -12.67 -16.21
N THR A 318 -7.03 -11.71 -16.49
CA THR A 318 -7.04 -11.01 -17.78
C THR A 318 -5.95 -9.95 -17.92
N ARG A 319 -5.43 -9.44 -16.80
CA ARG A 319 -4.42 -8.37 -16.72
C ARG A 319 -3.13 -8.81 -16.02
N GLY A 320 -2.91 -10.11 -15.85
CA GLY A 320 -1.73 -10.64 -15.17
C GLY A 320 -1.89 -12.11 -14.82
N ILE A 321 -0.84 -12.70 -14.30
CA ILE A 321 -0.77 -14.12 -13.95
C ILE A 321 -0.98 -14.27 -12.44
N LEU A 322 -2.10 -14.88 -12.05
CA LEU A 322 -2.36 -15.24 -10.67
C LEU A 322 -1.67 -16.57 -10.35
N ILE A 323 -0.88 -16.59 -9.27
CA ILE A 323 -0.13 -17.76 -8.84
C ILE A 323 -0.49 -18.17 -7.41
N GLU A 324 -0.50 -19.47 -7.17
CA GLU A 324 -0.54 -20.01 -5.81
C GLU A 324 0.85 -19.89 -5.15
N PRO A 325 0.93 -19.76 -3.81
CA PRO A 325 2.21 -19.55 -3.11
C PRO A 325 3.06 -20.81 -2.94
N GLU A 326 2.72 -21.88 -3.63
CA GLU A 326 3.43 -23.15 -3.64
C GLU A 326 4.30 -23.19 -4.90
N LEU A 327 5.59 -23.54 -4.76
CA LEU A 327 6.62 -23.39 -5.79
C LEU A 327 6.27 -24.10 -7.11
N GLU A 328 5.94 -25.38 -7.04
CA GLU A 328 5.72 -26.20 -8.25
C GLU A 328 4.46 -25.72 -8.98
N THR A 329 3.42 -25.40 -8.24
CA THR A 329 2.16 -24.85 -8.76
C THR A 329 2.38 -23.48 -9.40
N ALA A 330 3.09 -22.58 -8.73
CA ALA A 330 3.42 -21.25 -9.25
C ALA A 330 4.21 -21.34 -10.58
N VAL A 331 5.24 -22.18 -10.61
CA VAL A 331 6.04 -22.40 -11.83
C VAL A 331 5.18 -22.99 -12.96
N SER A 332 4.32 -23.96 -12.67
CA SER A 332 3.40 -24.55 -13.65
C SER A 332 2.42 -23.50 -14.20
N GLN A 333 1.86 -22.65 -13.35
CA GLN A 333 0.94 -21.58 -13.76
C GLN A 333 1.64 -20.56 -14.67
N ILE A 334 2.88 -20.16 -14.33
CA ILE A 334 3.67 -19.24 -15.14
C ILE A 334 3.99 -19.86 -16.50
N VAL A 335 4.52 -21.11 -16.53
CA VAL A 335 4.85 -21.81 -17.79
C VAL A 335 3.61 -21.97 -18.66
N THR A 336 2.47 -22.29 -18.07
CA THR A 336 1.20 -22.40 -18.80
C THR A 336 0.80 -21.06 -19.44
N ALA A 337 0.95 -19.95 -18.70
CA ALA A 337 0.66 -18.62 -19.24
C ALA A 337 1.64 -18.22 -20.34
N LEU A 338 2.95 -18.48 -20.18
CA LEU A 338 3.97 -18.22 -21.21
C LEU A 338 3.69 -18.93 -22.52
N ASN A 339 3.11 -20.13 -22.48
CA ASN A 339 2.84 -20.95 -23.67
C ASN A 339 1.49 -20.66 -24.32
N ASN A 340 0.49 -20.21 -23.57
CA ASN A 340 -0.89 -20.21 -24.05
C ASN A 340 -1.58 -18.82 -24.02
N ALA A 341 -1.02 -17.83 -23.28
CA ALA A 341 -1.64 -16.52 -23.19
C ALA A 341 -1.15 -15.59 -24.31
N ASP A 342 -2.02 -14.68 -24.73
CA ASP A 342 -1.61 -13.51 -25.50
C ASP A 342 -0.98 -12.49 -24.54
N LEU A 343 0.35 -12.56 -24.44
CA LEU A 343 1.13 -11.75 -23.49
C LEU A 343 1.04 -10.25 -23.80
N ASP A 344 1.01 -9.87 -25.07
CA ASP A 344 0.86 -8.47 -25.46
C ASP A 344 -0.53 -7.93 -25.12
N ALA A 345 -1.58 -8.69 -25.35
CA ALA A 345 -2.93 -8.29 -24.95
C ALA A 345 -3.05 -8.17 -23.42
N MET A 346 -2.44 -9.09 -22.66
CA MET A 346 -2.40 -9.05 -21.21
C MET A 346 -1.63 -7.83 -20.67
N ALA A 347 -0.45 -7.55 -21.22
CA ALA A 347 0.38 -6.39 -20.86
C ALA A 347 -0.34 -5.07 -21.17
N LYS A 348 -0.97 -4.98 -22.34
CA LYS A 348 -1.76 -3.81 -22.75
C LYS A 348 -2.94 -3.58 -21.80
N ALA A 349 -3.70 -4.63 -21.50
CA ALA A 349 -4.83 -4.53 -20.56
C ALA A 349 -4.38 -4.13 -19.14
N ALA A 350 -3.22 -4.61 -18.69
CA ALA A 350 -2.62 -4.22 -17.42
C ALA A 350 -2.25 -2.72 -17.42
N LEU A 351 -1.58 -2.25 -18.46
CA LEU A 351 -1.18 -0.86 -18.63
C LEU A 351 -2.41 0.08 -18.66
N GLU A 352 -3.38 -0.21 -19.53
CA GLU A 352 -4.59 0.61 -19.69
C GLU A 352 -5.38 0.71 -18.38
N TRP A 353 -5.45 -0.38 -17.61
CA TRP A 353 -6.11 -0.39 -16.31
C TRP A 353 -5.33 0.42 -15.28
N SER A 354 -4.02 0.21 -15.15
CA SER A 354 -3.22 0.85 -14.11
C SER A 354 -3.07 2.36 -14.32
N GLN A 355 -2.99 2.80 -15.56
CA GLN A 355 -2.88 4.22 -15.93
C GLN A 355 -4.15 5.04 -15.65
N GLN A 356 -5.25 4.43 -15.24
CA GLN A 356 -6.41 5.14 -14.71
C GLN A 356 -6.18 5.65 -13.28
N TYR A 357 -5.16 5.15 -12.56
CA TYR A 357 -4.90 5.42 -11.14
C TYR A 357 -3.68 6.33 -10.96
N THR A 358 -3.81 7.59 -11.42
CA THR A 358 -2.79 8.64 -11.29
C THR A 358 -2.97 9.47 -10.03
N PHE A 359 -1.94 10.25 -9.64
CA PHE A 359 -2.09 11.23 -8.57
C PHE A 359 -3.14 12.29 -8.89
N ASP A 360 -3.29 12.68 -10.15
CA ASP A 360 -4.31 13.61 -10.61
C ASP A 360 -5.72 13.06 -10.32
N ARG A 361 -5.95 11.79 -10.66
CA ARG A 361 -7.21 11.11 -10.34
C ARG A 361 -7.42 10.94 -8.84
N LEU A 362 -6.37 10.60 -8.09
CA LEU A 362 -6.44 10.50 -6.63
C LEU A 362 -6.83 11.85 -6.01
N GLU A 363 -6.31 12.95 -6.53
CA GLU A 363 -6.62 14.31 -6.07
C GLU A 363 -8.07 14.68 -6.35
N GLU A 364 -8.61 14.31 -7.52
CA GLU A 364 -10.04 14.47 -7.84
C GLU A 364 -10.93 13.67 -6.87
N ASP A 365 -10.58 12.41 -6.61
CA ASP A 365 -11.32 11.55 -5.68
C ASP A 365 -11.30 12.12 -4.26
N ILE A 366 -10.15 12.63 -3.79
CA ILE A 366 -10.02 13.33 -2.50
C ILE A 366 -10.94 14.55 -2.45
N ARG A 367 -10.96 15.36 -3.50
CA ARG A 367 -11.83 16.51 -3.61
C ARG A 367 -13.31 16.10 -3.55
N GLY A 368 -13.66 15.00 -4.22
CA GLY A 368 -15.00 14.40 -4.13
C GLY A 368 -15.37 14.04 -2.69
N VAL A 369 -14.47 13.36 -1.96
CA VAL A 369 -14.70 12.99 -0.54
C VAL A 369 -14.90 14.22 0.36
N LEU A 370 -14.13 15.29 0.16
CA LEU A 370 -14.21 16.49 0.99
C LEU A 370 -15.48 17.33 0.71
N PHE A 371 -15.90 17.42 -0.55
CA PHE A 371 -16.92 18.37 -1.01
C PHE A 371 -18.20 17.75 -1.56
N VAL A 372 -18.37 16.40 -1.47
CA VAL A 372 -19.66 15.79 -1.84
C VAL A 372 -20.78 16.52 -1.10
N ARG A 373 -21.67 17.11 -1.88
CA ARG A 373 -22.96 17.66 -1.37
C ARG A 373 -23.87 16.45 -1.15
N ASP A 374 -24.42 16.37 0.07
CA ASP A 374 -25.47 15.42 0.42
C ASP A 374 -26.68 15.57 -0.53
#